data_d5cddcf885124ae1123ef3c4ccff9cf2
#
_entry.id   d5cddcf885124ae1123ef3c4ccff9cf2
#
_cell.length_a   1.000
_cell.length_b   1.000
_cell.length_c   1.000
_cell.angle_alpha   90.00
_cell.angle_beta   90.00
_cell.angle_gamma   90.00
#
_symmetry.space_group_name_H-M   'P 1'
#
loop_
_entity.id
_entity.type
_entity.pdbx_description
1 polymer ?
#
loop_
_entity_poly.entity_id
_entity_poly.type
_entity_poly.pdbx_seq_one_letter_code
_entity_poly.pdbx_strand_id
1 'polypeptide(L)'
;MLKSIMMVTMLVTNLNITEEAYNEYLDYEIVSQGIVDEDLAEVWGAEAMVDHPYTIMQPSSGESVYLRFIEDEEKMNYRPMGTHGWNSTEILVQNPDQLAAELESSAFEIIGMPYDLYPTPDAPRAMQVLGPSDEVL
;
A
#
# COMPACT_ATOMS: atom_id res chain seq x y z
N MET A 1 16.59 13.70 14.06
CA MET A 1 16.68 13.41 12.61
C MET A 1 15.88 12.15 12.34
N LEU A 2 14.92 12.19 11.43
CA LEU A 2 14.16 11.02 10.98
C LEU A 2 15.13 10.04 10.30
N LYS A 3 15.11 8.76 10.65
CA LYS A 3 16.04 7.77 10.11
C LYS A 3 15.40 6.84 9.09
N SER A 4 14.13 6.49 9.28
CA SER A 4 13.37 5.58 8.42
C SER A 4 11.88 5.77 8.63
N ILE A 5 11.10 5.41 7.62
CA ILE A 5 9.65 5.21 7.72
C ILE A 5 9.46 3.72 8.04
N MET A 6 8.83 3.44 9.17
CA MET A 6 8.60 2.06 9.62
C MET A 6 7.22 1.55 9.23
N MET A 7 6.24 2.46 9.07
CA MET A 7 4.87 2.10 8.74
C MET A 7 4.23 3.18 7.88
N VAL A 8 3.51 2.76 6.86
CA VAL A 8 2.61 3.59 6.06
C VAL A 8 1.18 3.15 6.34
N THR A 9 0.27 4.11 6.50
CA THR A 9 -1.16 3.84 6.67
C THR A 9 -1.91 4.27 5.43
N MET A 10 -2.76 3.38 4.94
CA MET A 10 -3.63 3.61 3.79
C MET A 10 -5.08 3.32 4.16
N LEU A 11 -6.01 4.14 3.70
CA LEU A 11 -7.43 3.84 3.77
C LEU A 11 -7.82 3.00 2.56
N VAL A 12 -8.57 1.93 2.80
CA VAL A 12 -9.02 1.01 1.77
C VAL A 12 -10.53 0.79 1.86
N THR A 13 -11.16 0.46 0.77
CA THR A 13 -12.61 0.22 0.74
C THR A 13 -12.99 -1.20 1.13
N ASN A 14 -12.04 -2.14 1.06
CA ASN A 14 -12.27 -3.55 1.41
C ASN A 14 -10.96 -4.22 1.83
N LEU A 15 -10.85 -4.58 3.11
CA LEU A 15 -9.66 -5.22 3.66
C LEU A 15 -9.41 -6.60 3.05
N ASN A 16 -10.45 -7.42 2.86
CA ASN A 16 -10.26 -8.79 2.36
C ASN A 16 -9.64 -8.79 0.96
N ILE A 17 -10.14 -7.93 0.05
CA ILE A 17 -9.59 -7.82 -1.30
C ILE A 17 -8.15 -7.29 -1.25
N THR A 18 -7.88 -6.33 -0.39
CA THR A 18 -6.53 -5.75 -0.20
C THR A 18 -5.57 -6.79 0.34
N GLU A 19 -5.94 -7.51 1.39
CA GLU A 19 -5.12 -8.57 2.00
C GLU A 19 -4.77 -9.67 1.01
N GLU A 20 -5.76 -10.16 0.25
CA GLU A 20 -5.54 -11.17 -0.78
C GLU A 20 -4.59 -10.67 -1.87
N ALA A 21 -4.80 -9.44 -2.39
CA ALA A 21 -3.99 -8.88 -3.45
C ALA A 21 -2.53 -8.65 -3.00
N TYR A 22 -2.32 -8.07 -1.82
CA TYR A 22 -0.97 -7.83 -1.31
C TYR A 22 -0.23 -9.11 -0.92
N ASN A 23 -0.95 -10.11 -0.43
CA ASN A 23 -0.36 -11.41 -0.13
C ASN A 23 0.01 -12.17 -1.41
N GLU A 24 -0.89 -12.25 -2.38
CA GLU A 24 -0.68 -13.05 -3.60
C GLU A 24 0.38 -12.45 -4.53
N TYR A 25 0.41 -11.12 -4.69
CA TYR A 25 1.23 -10.47 -5.72
C TYR A 25 2.43 -9.69 -5.20
N LEU A 26 2.42 -9.28 -3.93
CA LEU A 26 3.50 -8.46 -3.35
C LEU A 26 4.23 -9.14 -2.19
N ASP A 27 3.95 -10.41 -1.91
CA ASP A 27 4.57 -11.19 -0.85
C ASP A 27 4.45 -10.55 0.55
N TYR A 28 3.31 -9.94 0.86
CA TYR A 28 3.04 -9.42 2.19
C TYR A 28 2.20 -10.39 3.01
N GLU A 29 2.54 -10.54 4.29
CA GLU A 29 1.84 -11.40 5.24
C GLU A 29 1.14 -10.58 6.33
N ILE A 30 -0.05 -11.02 6.75
CA ILE A 30 -0.78 -10.38 7.86
C ILE A 30 -0.06 -10.68 9.17
N VAL A 31 0.31 -9.63 9.90
CA VAL A 31 0.96 -9.75 11.21
C VAL A 31 0.07 -9.27 12.36
N SER A 32 -0.96 -8.48 12.09
CA SER A 32 -1.93 -8.03 13.08
C SER A 32 -3.24 -7.62 12.42
N GLN A 33 -4.35 -7.88 13.09
CA GLN A 33 -5.68 -7.42 12.69
C GLN A 33 -6.47 -7.01 13.93
N GLY A 34 -7.42 -6.10 13.78
CA GLY A 34 -8.28 -5.67 14.88
C GLY A 34 -9.28 -4.62 14.46
N ILE A 35 -9.90 -4.03 15.48
CA ILE A 35 -10.76 -2.87 15.36
C ILE A 35 -10.05 -1.70 16.03
N VAL A 36 -10.11 -0.52 15.43
CA VAL A 36 -9.55 0.71 15.99
C VAL A 36 -10.41 1.13 17.17
N ASP A 37 -9.87 1.01 18.38
CA ASP A 37 -10.51 1.54 19.59
C ASP A 37 -10.12 3.01 19.83
N GLU A 38 -10.72 3.63 20.84
CA GLU A 38 -10.46 5.04 21.17
C GLU A 38 -8.99 5.32 21.50
N ASP A 39 -8.33 4.40 22.23
CA ASP A 39 -6.91 4.55 22.61
C ASP A 39 -5.99 4.48 21.38
N LEU A 40 -6.26 3.55 20.47
CA LEU A 40 -5.51 3.45 19.21
C LEU A 40 -5.76 4.66 18.32
N ALA A 41 -7.00 5.12 18.20
CA ALA A 41 -7.36 6.29 17.41
C ALA A 41 -6.65 7.55 17.92
N GLU A 42 -6.58 7.76 19.24
CA GLU A 42 -5.86 8.85 19.85
C GLU A 42 -4.35 8.77 19.54
N VAL A 43 -3.73 7.59 19.75
CA VAL A 43 -2.29 7.36 19.46
C VAL A 43 -1.96 7.59 18.00
N TRP A 44 -2.86 7.23 17.09
CA TRP A 44 -2.65 7.40 15.65
C TRP A 44 -3.02 8.80 15.14
N GLY A 45 -3.69 9.63 15.96
CA GLY A 45 -4.23 10.92 15.54
C GLY A 45 -5.34 10.77 14.49
N ALA A 46 -6.19 9.75 14.65
CA ALA A 46 -7.18 9.31 13.68
C ALA A 46 -8.54 9.01 14.36
N GLU A 47 -9.05 9.95 15.14
CA GLU A 47 -10.28 9.78 15.95
C GLU A 47 -11.51 9.43 15.09
N ALA A 48 -11.51 9.83 13.81
CA ALA A 48 -12.57 9.47 12.88
C ALA A 48 -12.57 7.98 12.49
N MET A 49 -11.50 7.23 12.82
CA MET A 49 -11.36 5.82 12.47
C MET A 49 -11.76 4.88 13.61
N VAL A 50 -12.31 5.38 14.72
CA VAL A 50 -12.87 4.54 15.80
C VAL A 50 -13.91 3.58 15.23
N ASP A 51 -13.90 2.33 15.70
CA ASP A 51 -14.73 1.20 15.25
C ASP A 51 -14.45 0.69 13.82
N HIS A 52 -13.49 1.25 13.08
CA HIS A 52 -13.08 0.73 11.78
C HIS A 52 -12.17 -0.49 11.92
N PRO A 53 -12.33 -1.52 11.09
CA PRO A 53 -11.40 -2.65 11.07
C PRO A 53 -10.07 -2.24 10.42
N TYR A 54 -8.99 -2.84 10.91
CA TYR A 54 -7.66 -2.64 10.35
C TYR A 54 -6.88 -3.94 10.22
N THR A 55 -5.93 -3.92 9.31
CA THR A 55 -4.90 -4.95 9.15
C THR A 55 -3.52 -4.32 9.08
N ILE A 56 -2.51 -5.01 9.62
CA ILE A 56 -1.10 -4.67 9.45
C ILE A 56 -0.43 -5.83 8.73
N MET A 57 0.26 -5.51 7.65
CA MET A 57 1.00 -6.47 6.85
C MET A 57 2.49 -6.14 6.83
N GLN A 58 3.31 -7.18 6.73
CA GLN A 58 4.77 -7.12 6.67
C GLN A 58 5.25 -7.91 5.45
N PRO A 59 6.32 -7.49 4.74
CA PRO A 59 6.87 -8.31 3.67
C PRO A 59 7.39 -9.64 4.20
N SER A 60 7.19 -10.72 3.46
CA SER A 60 7.63 -12.08 3.82
C SER A 60 9.15 -12.20 3.99
N SER A 61 9.92 -11.24 3.45
CA SER A 61 11.36 -11.09 3.70
C SER A 61 11.71 -10.82 5.18
N GLY A 62 10.73 -10.42 6.00
CA GLY A 62 10.90 -10.14 7.43
C GLY A 62 11.50 -8.78 7.73
N GLU A 63 11.62 -7.88 6.75
CA GLU A 63 12.05 -6.51 7.01
C GLU A 63 11.08 -5.79 7.95
N SER A 64 11.65 -4.98 8.88
CA SER A 64 10.86 -4.27 9.89
C SER A 64 10.18 -3.01 9.32
N VAL A 65 9.43 -3.19 8.24
CA VAL A 65 8.59 -2.19 7.61
C VAL A 65 7.17 -2.76 7.45
N TYR A 66 6.17 -1.91 7.57
CA TYR A 66 4.79 -2.37 7.65
C TYR A 66 3.86 -1.49 6.81
N LEU A 67 2.84 -2.13 6.25
CA LEU A 67 1.69 -1.46 5.67
C LEU A 67 0.50 -1.68 6.61
N ARG A 68 -0.15 -0.60 7.01
CA ARG A 68 -1.39 -0.65 7.78
C ARG A 68 -2.53 -0.19 6.89
N PHE A 69 -3.54 -1.03 6.77
CA PHE A 69 -4.75 -0.73 6.04
C PHE A 69 -5.89 -0.54 7.05
N ILE A 70 -6.67 0.52 6.90
CA ILE A 70 -7.89 0.76 7.68
C ILE A 70 -9.03 0.79 6.68
N GLU A 71 -10.07 -0.02 6.94
CA GLU A 71 -11.23 -0.05 6.05
C GLU A 71 -12.11 1.17 6.29
N ASP A 72 -12.42 1.87 5.22
CA ASP A 72 -13.38 2.96 5.18
C ASP A 72 -14.21 2.82 3.90
N GLU A 73 -15.39 2.19 4.03
CA GLU A 73 -16.32 2.00 2.91
C GLU A 73 -16.83 3.33 2.35
N GLU A 74 -16.81 4.40 3.17
CA GLU A 74 -17.26 5.74 2.80
C GLU A 74 -16.17 6.57 2.09
N LYS A 75 -15.03 5.99 1.73
CA LYS A 75 -13.95 6.61 0.91
C LYS A 75 -14.50 7.04 -0.47
N MET A 76 -15.63 7.74 -0.45
CA MET A 76 -16.30 8.24 -1.64
C MET A 76 -15.55 9.47 -2.17
N ASN A 77 -15.31 9.49 -3.47
CA ASN A 77 -14.68 10.58 -4.21
C ASN A 77 -13.16 10.76 -4.00
N TYR A 78 -12.45 9.78 -3.46
CA TYR A 78 -11.00 9.82 -3.52
C TYR A 78 -10.55 9.77 -5.00
N ARG A 79 -9.68 10.69 -5.36
CA ARG A 79 -9.04 10.70 -6.66
C ARG A 79 -7.53 10.58 -6.44
N PRO A 80 -6.90 9.51 -6.94
CA PRO A 80 -5.46 9.34 -6.84
C PRO A 80 -4.71 10.58 -7.33
N MET A 81 -3.66 10.98 -6.61
CA MET A 81 -2.83 12.15 -6.93
C MET A 81 -3.60 13.48 -7.00
N GLY A 82 -4.81 13.55 -6.45
CA GLY A 82 -5.69 14.72 -6.51
C GLY A 82 -5.50 15.75 -5.41
N THR A 83 -4.72 15.44 -4.38
CA THR A 83 -4.49 16.29 -3.20
C THR A 83 -3.00 16.51 -2.93
N HIS A 84 -2.67 17.50 -2.12
CA HIS A 84 -1.31 17.66 -1.61
C HIS A 84 -1.07 16.73 -0.41
N GLY A 85 0.13 16.19 -0.29
CA GLY A 85 0.55 15.32 0.80
C GLY A 85 1.16 14.01 0.31
N TRP A 86 1.10 12.99 1.14
CA TRP A 86 1.56 11.65 0.80
C TRP A 86 0.53 10.99 -0.12
N ASN A 87 0.88 10.82 -1.38
CA ASN A 87 -0.03 10.32 -2.42
C ASN A 87 0.34 8.94 -2.94
N SER A 88 1.54 8.46 -2.67
CA SER A 88 2.00 7.14 -3.11
C SER A 88 2.94 6.51 -2.09
N THR A 89 3.00 5.19 -2.11
CA THR A 89 3.94 4.38 -1.34
C THR A 89 4.87 3.67 -2.29
N GLU A 90 6.17 3.88 -2.15
CA GLU A 90 7.16 3.19 -2.97
C GLU A 90 7.56 1.87 -2.29
N ILE A 91 7.38 0.77 -3.02
CA ILE A 91 7.75 -0.59 -2.58
C ILE A 91 8.92 -1.07 -3.44
N LEU A 92 9.97 -1.54 -2.78
CA LEU A 92 11.12 -2.11 -3.47
C LEU A 92 10.81 -3.55 -3.89
N VAL A 93 10.84 -3.82 -5.19
CA VAL A 93 10.62 -5.15 -5.78
C VAL A 93 11.85 -5.62 -6.54
N GLN A 94 12.01 -6.93 -6.69
CA GLN A 94 13.17 -7.49 -7.36
C GLN A 94 13.15 -7.27 -8.87
N ASN A 95 11.99 -7.38 -9.50
CA ASN A 95 11.85 -7.30 -10.95
C ASN A 95 10.50 -6.67 -11.34
N PRO A 96 10.45 -5.36 -11.62
CA PRO A 96 9.22 -4.69 -12.02
C PRO A 96 8.61 -5.21 -13.33
N ASP A 97 9.42 -5.70 -14.29
CA ASP A 97 8.91 -6.23 -15.55
C ASP A 97 8.18 -7.56 -15.36
N GLN A 98 8.72 -8.44 -14.49
CA GLN A 98 8.04 -9.68 -14.14
C GLN A 98 6.77 -9.40 -13.36
N LEU A 99 6.82 -8.51 -12.36
CA LEU A 99 5.67 -8.13 -11.57
C LEU A 99 4.57 -7.52 -12.45
N ALA A 100 4.92 -6.67 -13.43
CA ALA A 100 3.92 -6.12 -14.36
C ALA A 100 3.14 -7.22 -15.10
N ALA A 101 3.82 -8.28 -15.55
CA ALA A 101 3.17 -9.41 -16.22
C ALA A 101 2.26 -10.20 -15.26
N GLU A 102 2.65 -10.36 -14.01
CA GLU A 102 1.87 -11.04 -12.98
C GLU A 102 0.61 -10.23 -12.59
N LEU A 103 0.70 -8.90 -12.59
CA LEU A 103 -0.41 -8.01 -12.23
C LEU A 103 -1.48 -7.85 -13.33
N GLU A 104 -1.23 -8.25 -14.58
CA GLU A 104 -2.19 -8.09 -15.68
C GLU A 104 -3.58 -8.70 -15.41
N SER A 105 -3.67 -9.73 -14.57
CA SER A 105 -4.92 -10.41 -14.20
C SER A 105 -5.29 -10.27 -12.72
N SER A 106 -4.67 -9.33 -12.03
CA SER A 106 -4.86 -9.10 -10.60
C SER A 106 -5.90 -8.00 -10.32
N ALA A 107 -6.09 -7.69 -9.03
CA ALA A 107 -6.88 -6.55 -8.58
C ALA A 107 -6.12 -5.21 -8.70
N PHE A 108 -4.85 -5.21 -9.09
CA PHE A 108 -4.07 -4.00 -9.34
C PHE A 108 -4.30 -3.49 -10.77
N GLU A 109 -4.30 -2.17 -10.94
CA GLU A 109 -4.32 -1.51 -12.25
C GLU A 109 -2.95 -0.91 -12.55
N ILE A 110 -2.30 -1.31 -13.65
CA ILE A 110 -1.02 -0.73 -14.07
C ILE A 110 -1.30 0.62 -14.74
N ILE A 111 -0.89 1.72 -14.09
CA ILE A 111 -1.03 3.09 -14.60
C ILE A 111 0.26 3.63 -15.23
N GLY A 112 1.39 2.97 -14.98
CA GLY A 112 2.68 3.25 -15.58
C GLY A 112 3.49 1.98 -15.77
N MET A 113 3.75 1.59 -17.02
CA MET A 113 4.56 0.41 -17.35
C MET A 113 6.01 0.56 -16.84
N PRO A 114 6.72 -0.55 -16.57
CA PRO A 114 8.10 -0.51 -16.12
C PRO A 114 9.00 0.32 -17.05
N TYR A 115 9.70 1.28 -16.47
CA TYR A 115 10.57 2.22 -17.18
C TYR A 115 11.84 2.51 -16.37
N ASP A 116 12.95 2.77 -17.06
CA ASP A 116 14.22 3.16 -16.44
C ASP A 116 14.11 4.59 -15.88
N LEU A 117 14.39 4.78 -14.59
CA LEU A 117 14.29 6.10 -13.95
C LEU A 117 15.31 7.11 -14.50
N TYR A 118 16.43 6.63 -15.04
CA TYR A 118 17.50 7.46 -15.62
C TYR A 118 18.01 6.86 -16.92
N PRO A 119 18.54 7.67 -17.84
CA PRO A 119 19.09 7.19 -19.12
C PRO A 119 20.52 6.63 -18.95
N THR A 120 20.72 5.69 -18.00
CA THR A 120 22.01 5.04 -17.73
C THR A 120 21.83 3.51 -17.71
N PRO A 121 22.86 2.73 -18.08
CA PRO A 121 22.75 1.27 -18.16
C PRO A 121 22.36 0.57 -16.84
N ASP A 122 22.67 1.18 -15.70
CA ASP A 122 22.39 0.64 -14.37
C ASP A 122 21.22 1.35 -13.67
N ALA A 123 20.36 2.01 -14.44
CA ALA A 123 19.22 2.72 -13.88
C ALA A 123 18.26 1.75 -13.18
N PRO A 124 17.75 2.10 -11.99
CA PRO A 124 16.63 1.37 -11.41
C PRO A 124 15.41 1.47 -12.33
N ARG A 125 14.65 0.40 -12.40
CA ARG A 125 13.37 0.38 -13.10
C ARG A 125 12.24 0.54 -12.09
N ALA A 126 11.23 1.31 -12.46
CA ALA A 126 10.03 1.49 -11.65
C ALA A 126 8.79 1.37 -12.54
N MET A 127 7.69 0.99 -11.93
CA MET A 127 6.35 1.02 -12.51
C MET A 127 5.42 1.73 -11.54
N GLN A 128 4.22 2.05 -12.00
CA GLN A 128 3.18 2.63 -11.15
C GLN A 128 1.91 1.80 -11.26
N VAL A 129 1.29 1.54 -10.12
CA VAL A 129 0.04 0.80 -10.06
C VAL A 129 -0.95 1.46 -9.10
N LEU A 130 -2.23 1.24 -9.35
CA LEU A 130 -3.28 1.44 -8.36
C LEU A 130 -3.58 0.10 -7.71
N GLY A 131 -3.66 0.09 -6.40
CA GLY A 131 -4.16 -1.06 -5.65
C GLY A 131 -5.68 -1.16 -5.68
N PRO A 132 -6.26 -2.18 -5.04
CA PRO A 132 -7.69 -2.47 -5.08
C PRO A 132 -8.61 -1.34 -4.60
N SER A 133 -8.08 -0.39 -3.87
CA SER A 133 -8.82 0.78 -3.34
C SER A 133 -8.29 2.11 -3.88
N ASP A 134 -7.70 2.11 -5.08
CA ASP A 134 -7.08 3.26 -5.74
C ASP A 134 -5.84 3.83 -5.01
N GLU A 135 -5.25 3.10 -4.07
CA GLU A 135 -3.99 3.49 -3.47
C GLU A 135 -2.86 3.39 -4.51
N VAL A 136 -2.00 4.42 -4.55
CA VAL A 136 -0.90 4.49 -5.53
C VAL A 136 0.36 3.86 -4.98
N LEU A 137 0.92 2.92 -5.72
CA LEU A 137 2.23 2.29 -5.49
C LEU A 137 3.20 2.61 -6.62
#